data_9402da087a9cfea28c2b95d969593c23
#
_entry.id   9402da087a9cfea28c2b95d969593c23
#
_cell.length_a   1.000
_cell.length_b   1.000
_cell.length_c   1.000
_cell.angle_alpha   90.00
_cell.angle_beta   90.00
_cell.angle_gamma   90.00
#
_symmetry.space_group_name_H-M   'P 1'
#
loop_
_entity.id
_entity.type
_entity.pdbx_description
1 polymer ?
#
loop_
_entity_poly.entity_id
_entity_poly.type
_entity_poly.pdbx_seq_one_letter_code
_entity_poly.pdbx_strand_id
1 'polypeptide(L)'
;HTLLKALQTLEDEDPQLHVAWRDDLGEVHLQLMGEVQLEILQAILHDRFALDVTFSEGGILYKETITAPVEGVGHYEPLRHYAEVHLLLEPGARGSGVQLAADCPPDTLAENWQRLILTHLAERTHPGVLIGAPLTDVKLTLAAGRAHQKHTEGGDFRQATYRAVRQGLRTAAAKDAVQLLEPWYDFTLELPA
;
A
#
# COMPACT_ATOMS: atom_id res chain seq x y z
N HIS A 1 7.74 -26.59 -0.83
CA HIS A 1 6.80 -26.67 0.30
C HIS A 1 7.50 -26.80 1.66
N THR A 2 8.62 -27.56 1.78
CA THR A 2 9.35 -27.73 3.05
C THR A 2 9.97 -26.41 3.52
N LEU A 3 10.64 -25.68 2.64
CA LEU A 3 11.23 -24.37 2.94
C LEU A 3 10.17 -23.36 3.41
N LEU A 4 9.04 -23.27 2.72
CA LEU A 4 7.96 -22.34 3.08
C LEU A 4 7.43 -22.64 4.50
N LYS A 5 7.25 -23.90 4.87
CA LYS A 5 6.83 -24.29 6.22
C LYS A 5 7.86 -23.94 7.28
N ALA A 6 9.15 -24.18 7.00
CA ALA A 6 10.23 -23.81 7.92
C ALA A 6 10.26 -22.29 8.15
N LEU A 7 10.16 -21.49 7.10
CA LEU A 7 10.12 -20.04 7.18
C LEU A 7 8.86 -19.52 7.89
N GLN A 8 7.69 -20.12 7.67
CA GLN A 8 6.48 -19.80 8.42
C GLN A 8 6.62 -20.08 9.91
N THR A 9 7.30 -21.18 10.28
CA THR A 9 7.61 -21.45 11.70
C THR A 9 8.53 -20.39 12.29
N LEU A 10 9.49 -19.89 11.52
CA LEU A 10 10.37 -18.81 11.97
C LEU A 10 9.64 -17.45 11.99
N GLU A 11 8.68 -17.22 11.12
CA GLU A 11 7.83 -16.02 11.14
C GLU A 11 6.95 -15.97 12.39
N ASP A 12 6.50 -17.11 12.92
CA ASP A 12 5.79 -17.18 14.20
C ASP A 12 6.69 -16.74 15.37
N GLU A 13 8.01 -16.94 15.27
CA GLU A 13 9.01 -16.49 16.25
C GLU A 13 9.43 -15.04 16.01
N ASP A 14 9.55 -14.60 14.76
CA ASP A 14 9.88 -13.24 14.31
C ASP A 14 8.91 -12.76 13.22
N PRO A 15 7.81 -12.13 13.61
CA PRO A 15 6.80 -11.63 12.66
C PRO A 15 7.31 -10.60 11.64
N GLN A 16 8.49 -10.02 11.85
CA GLN A 16 9.08 -9.05 10.92
C GLN A 16 9.63 -9.70 9.65
N LEU A 17 9.77 -11.03 9.62
CA LEU A 17 10.23 -11.77 8.44
C LEU A 17 9.26 -11.65 7.24
N HIS A 18 7.97 -11.43 7.47
CA HIS A 18 6.95 -11.27 6.43
C HIS A 18 7.12 -12.23 5.26
N VAL A 19 7.01 -13.51 5.54
CA VAL A 19 7.23 -14.59 4.58
C VAL A 19 6.11 -14.63 3.55
N ALA A 20 6.42 -14.48 2.28
CA ALA A 20 5.46 -14.48 1.19
C ALA A 20 5.89 -15.44 0.07
N TRP A 21 4.96 -16.28 -0.37
CA TRP A 21 5.14 -17.06 -1.59
C TRP A 21 4.76 -16.22 -2.81
N ARG A 22 5.66 -16.15 -3.78
CA ARG A 22 5.44 -15.45 -5.06
C ARG A 22 5.20 -16.50 -6.14
N ASP A 23 3.91 -16.70 -6.50
CA ASP A 23 3.50 -17.68 -7.52
C ASP A 23 4.07 -17.36 -8.90
N ASP A 24 4.21 -16.09 -9.24
CA ASP A 24 4.73 -15.61 -10.51
C ASP A 24 6.22 -15.93 -10.73
N LEU A 25 6.99 -16.03 -9.64
CA LEU A 25 8.42 -16.32 -9.68
C LEU A 25 8.74 -17.75 -9.22
N GLY A 26 7.82 -18.41 -8.53
CA GLY A 26 8.05 -19.71 -7.91
C GLY A 26 9.04 -19.64 -6.73
N GLU A 27 9.12 -18.50 -6.06
CA GLU A 27 10.09 -18.20 -5.01
C GLU A 27 9.41 -17.80 -3.70
N VAL A 28 10.14 -18.02 -2.59
CA VAL A 28 9.75 -17.48 -1.28
C VAL A 28 10.48 -16.16 -1.08
N HIS A 29 9.73 -15.11 -0.83
CA HIS A 29 10.24 -13.80 -0.47
C HIS A 29 10.09 -13.59 1.03
N LEU A 30 11.07 -12.92 1.64
CA LEU A 30 11.03 -12.55 3.05
C LEU A 30 11.68 -11.18 3.26
N GLN A 31 11.33 -10.54 4.37
CA GLN A 31 11.85 -9.25 4.73
C GLN A 31 12.93 -9.39 5.79
N LEU A 32 14.08 -8.75 5.57
CA LEU A 32 15.22 -8.75 6.49
C LEU A 32 15.65 -7.31 6.80
N MET A 33 16.24 -7.09 7.97
CA MET A 33 16.79 -5.80 8.36
C MET A 33 18.21 -5.56 7.83
N GLY A 34 18.90 -6.60 7.31
CA GLY A 34 20.24 -6.49 6.77
C GLY A 34 20.93 -7.82 6.51
N GLU A 35 22.14 -7.77 6.00
CA GLU A 35 22.94 -8.95 5.60
C GLU A 35 23.25 -9.88 6.77
N VAL A 36 23.50 -9.34 7.97
CA VAL A 36 23.77 -10.16 9.17
C VAL A 36 22.59 -11.06 9.51
N GLN A 37 21.36 -10.56 9.40
CA GLN A 37 20.17 -11.37 9.64
C GLN A 37 20.01 -12.46 8.59
N LEU A 38 20.44 -12.22 7.34
CA LEU A 38 20.45 -13.20 6.27
C LEU A 38 21.39 -14.37 6.61
N GLU A 39 22.62 -14.11 7.06
CA GLU A 39 23.58 -15.14 7.48
C GLU A 39 23.04 -15.96 8.65
N ILE A 40 22.45 -15.31 9.65
CA ILE A 40 21.84 -15.97 10.81
C ILE A 40 20.69 -16.86 10.37
N LEU A 41 19.80 -16.37 9.50
CA LEU A 41 18.67 -17.13 8.99
C LEU A 41 19.13 -18.35 8.19
N GLN A 42 20.18 -18.22 7.38
CA GLN A 42 20.77 -19.32 6.63
C GLN A 42 21.31 -20.42 7.58
N ALA A 43 22.01 -20.03 8.65
CA ALA A 43 22.49 -20.96 9.67
C ALA A 43 21.33 -21.67 10.41
N ILE A 44 20.28 -20.93 10.78
CA ILE A 44 19.09 -21.48 11.44
C ILE A 44 18.38 -22.51 10.52
N LEU A 45 18.20 -22.18 9.24
CA LEU A 45 17.58 -23.10 8.27
C LEU A 45 18.40 -24.38 8.10
N HIS A 46 19.71 -24.28 8.06
CA HIS A 46 20.60 -25.43 8.02
C HIS A 46 20.50 -26.25 9.30
N ASP A 47 20.70 -25.66 10.46
CA ASP A 47 20.87 -26.37 11.75
C ASP A 47 19.57 -26.96 12.29
N ARG A 48 18.43 -26.20 12.16
CA ARG A 48 17.14 -26.65 12.71
C ARG A 48 16.30 -27.46 11.73
N PHE A 49 16.43 -27.18 10.44
CA PHE A 49 15.54 -27.77 9.42
C PHE A 49 16.27 -28.61 8.38
N ALA A 50 17.62 -28.70 8.47
CA ALA A 50 18.48 -29.38 7.49
C ALA A 50 18.23 -28.92 6.04
N LEU A 51 18.02 -27.59 5.87
CA LEU A 51 17.79 -26.94 4.59
C LEU A 51 18.97 -26.07 4.21
N ASP A 52 19.65 -26.42 3.11
CA ASP A 52 20.64 -25.57 2.48
C ASP A 52 19.95 -24.63 1.49
N VAL A 53 20.00 -23.33 1.77
CA VAL A 53 19.34 -22.32 0.97
C VAL A 53 20.35 -21.31 0.43
N THR A 54 20.03 -20.74 -0.72
CA THR A 54 20.73 -19.58 -1.28
C THR A 54 19.75 -18.41 -1.39
N PHE A 55 20.23 -17.22 -1.06
CA PHE A 55 19.46 -16.00 -1.22
C PHE A 55 19.92 -15.28 -2.48
N SER A 56 18.97 -14.78 -3.26
CA SER A 56 19.23 -13.83 -4.34
C SER A 56 19.41 -12.43 -3.78
N GLU A 57 19.94 -11.52 -4.59
CA GLU A 57 20.03 -10.11 -4.21
C GLU A 57 18.65 -9.57 -3.87
N GLY A 58 18.51 -9.01 -2.67
CA GLY A 58 17.32 -8.33 -2.22
C GLY A 58 17.23 -6.90 -2.74
N GLY A 59 16.03 -6.32 -2.67
CA GLY A 59 15.79 -4.90 -2.93
C GLY A 59 15.33 -4.18 -1.68
N ILE A 60 15.57 -2.86 -1.61
CA ILE A 60 15.01 -2.02 -0.55
C ILE A 60 13.50 -1.93 -0.74
N LEU A 61 12.74 -2.13 0.35
CA LEU A 61 11.29 -1.98 0.36
C LEU A 61 10.90 -0.52 0.48
N TYR A 62 10.98 0.18 -0.64
CA TYR A 62 10.55 1.56 -0.72
C TYR A 62 9.04 1.71 -0.52
N LYS A 63 8.64 2.87 -0.02
CA LYS A 63 7.28 3.38 -0.03
C LYS A 63 7.26 4.77 -0.67
N GLU A 64 6.09 5.25 -1.05
CA GLU A 64 5.91 6.60 -1.58
C GLU A 64 4.90 7.38 -0.74
N THR A 65 5.08 8.70 -0.64
CA THR A 65 4.15 9.60 0.01
C THR A 65 4.06 10.92 -0.74
N ILE A 66 3.15 11.79 -0.32
CA ILE A 66 3.05 13.16 -0.82
C ILE A 66 3.51 14.14 0.26
N THR A 67 3.97 15.31 -0.16
CA THR A 67 4.48 16.37 0.73
C THR A 67 3.60 17.61 0.78
N ALA A 68 2.61 17.71 -0.10
CA ALA A 68 1.64 18.79 -0.13
C ALA A 68 0.24 18.29 -0.48
N PRO A 69 -0.82 18.95 -0.02
CA PRO A 69 -2.19 18.60 -0.37
C PRO A 69 -2.47 18.73 -1.85
N VAL A 70 -3.21 17.80 -2.41
CA VAL A 70 -3.69 17.84 -3.80
C VAL A 70 -5.09 17.25 -3.90
N GLU A 71 -5.86 17.76 -4.86
CA GLU A 71 -7.12 17.12 -5.26
C GLU A 71 -6.85 16.08 -6.34
N GLY A 72 -7.51 14.93 -6.21
CA GLY A 72 -7.56 13.89 -7.21
C GLY A 72 -8.99 13.68 -7.70
N VAL A 73 -9.18 13.76 -9.01
CA VAL A 73 -10.49 13.58 -9.63
C VAL A 73 -10.50 12.32 -10.49
N GLY A 74 -11.48 11.47 -10.26
CA GLY A 74 -11.72 10.28 -11.04
C GLY A 74 -13.09 10.32 -11.69
N HIS A 75 -13.11 10.19 -12.99
CA HIS A 75 -14.32 10.14 -13.80
C HIS A 75 -14.38 8.83 -14.60
N TYR A 76 -15.52 8.18 -14.57
CA TYR A 76 -15.77 6.96 -15.31
C TYR A 76 -17.13 7.02 -15.99
N GLU A 77 -17.12 7.16 -17.33
CA GLU A 77 -18.31 7.36 -18.15
C GLU A 77 -18.21 6.60 -19.49
N PRO A 78 -18.04 5.25 -19.50
CA PRO A 78 -18.28 4.48 -20.71
C PRO A 78 -19.78 4.34 -20.95
N LEU A 79 -20.19 3.86 -22.12
CA LEU A 79 -21.60 3.71 -22.52
C LEU A 79 -22.48 3.16 -21.38
N ARG A 80 -23.49 3.93 -20.97
CA ARG A 80 -24.46 3.60 -19.91
C ARG A 80 -23.89 3.43 -18.50
N HIS A 81 -22.71 3.99 -18.23
CA HIS A 81 -22.10 4.02 -16.91
C HIS A 81 -21.71 5.45 -16.55
N TYR A 82 -21.77 5.80 -15.29
CA TYR A 82 -21.34 7.10 -14.81
C TYR A 82 -20.91 7.05 -13.34
N ALA A 83 -19.74 7.50 -13.03
CA ALA A 83 -19.32 7.80 -11.66
C ALA A 83 -18.24 8.90 -11.65
N GLU A 84 -18.33 9.77 -10.67
CA GLU A 84 -17.35 10.83 -10.42
C GLU A 84 -16.97 10.83 -8.94
N VAL A 85 -15.68 10.94 -8.66
CA VAL A 85 -15.10 10.92 -7.31
C VAL A 85 -14.06 12.01 -7.19
N HIS A 86 -14.19 12.85 -6.18
CA HIS A 86 -13.22 13.87 -5.80
C HIS A 86 -12.61 13.49 -4.46
N LEU A 87 -11.29 13.31 -4.44
CA LEU A 87 -10.53 13.01 -3.25
C LEU A 87 -9.59 14.18 -2.93
N LEU A 88 -9.56 14.59 -1.67
CA LEU A 88 -8.47 15.39 -1.14
C LEU A 88 -7.41 14.43 -0.60
N LEU A 89 -6.20 14.52 -1.15
CA LEU A 89 -5.02 13.78 -0.70
C LEU A 89 -4.16 14.73 0.13
N GLU A 90 -3.92 14.40 1.38
CA GLU A 90 -3.14 15.20 2.32
C GLU A 90 -1.97 14.40 2.88
N PRO A 91 -0.80 15.03 3.11
CA PRO A 91 0.29 14.38 3.83
C PRO A 91 -0.15 13.94 5.23
N GLY A 92 0.16 12.70 5.60
CA GLY A 92 -0.02 12.18 6.96
C GLY A 92 1.27 12.26 7.79
N ALA A 93 1.15 11.99 9.08
CA ALA A 93 2.32 11.84 9.94
C ALA A 93 3.13 10.59 9.55
N ARG A 94 4.43 10.61 9.81
CA ARG A 94 5.29 9.43 9.57
C ARG A 94 4.78 8.21 10.35
N GLY A 95 4.65 7.08 9.66
CA GLY A 95 4.13 5.83 10.22
C GLY A 95 2.60 5.77 10.33
N SER A 96 1.86 6.79 9.86
CA SER A 96 0.40 6.79 9.93
C SER A 96 -0.28 5.90 8.89
N GLY A 97 0.46 5.41 7.90
CA GLY A 97 -0.09 4.62 6.82
C GLY A 97 -1.08 5.38 5.93
N VAL A 98 -2.06 4.68 5.39
CA VAL A 98 -3.14 5.29 4.60
C VAL A 98 -4.36 5.48 5.49
N GLN A 99 -4.73 6.72 5.73
CA GLN A 99 -5.92 7.10 6.49
C GLN A 99 -7.06 7.46 5.54
N LEU A 100 -8.28 7.04 5.86
CA LEU A 100 -9.47 7.26 5.04
C LEU A 100 -10.50 8.10 5.80
N ALA A 101 -11.10 9.06 5.11
CA ALA A 101 -12.16 9.90 5.65
C ALA A 101 -13.19 10.26 4.57
N ALA A 102 -14.37 10.67 4.99
CA ALA A 102 -15.38 11.28 4.14
C ALA A 102 -15.80 12.62 4.74
N ASP A 103 -15.79 13.64 3.91
CA ASP A 103 -16.31 14.99 4.19
C ASP A 103 -17.17 15.44 3.00
N CYS A 104 -18.13 14.61 2.65
CA CYS A 104 -19.04 14.80 1.53
C CYS A 104 -20.48 14.86 2.05
N PRO A 105 -21.23 15.94 1.79
CA PRO A 105 -22.60 16.03 2.21
C PRO A 105 -23.47 14.92 1.55
N PRO A 106 -24.42 14.30 2.31
CA PRO A 106 -25.28 13.24 1.77
C PRO A 106 -26.20 13.64 0.61
N ASP A 107 -26.49 14.92 0.49
CA ASP A 107 -27.24 15.51 -0.64
C ASP A 107 -26.38 15.65 -1.91
N THR A 108 -25.06 15.73 -1.76
CA THR A 108 -24.10 15.71 -2.89
C THR A 108 -23.88 14.30 -3.40
N LEU A 109 -23.65 13.34 -2.48
CA LEU A 109 -23.52 11.91 -2.78
C LEU A 109 -24.11 11.10 -1.64
N ALA A 110 -25.07 10.22 -1.94
CA ALA A 110 -25.73 9.38 -0.96
C ALA A 110 -24.70 8.51 -0.16
N GLU A 111 -24.95 8.34 1.13
CA GLU A 111 -24.03 7.67 2.07
C GLU A 111 -23.63 6.24 1.69
N ASN A 112 -24.53 5.49 1.02
CA ASN A 112 -24.21 4.16 0.54
C ASN A 112 -23.06 4.18 -0.49
N TRP A 113 -23.05 5.17 -1.38
CA TRP A 113 -21.97 5.37 -2.33
C TRP A 113 -20.68 5.85 -1.65
N GLN A 114 -20.79 6.74 -0.66
CA GLN A 114 -19.64 7.17 0.12
C GLN A 114 -18.95 5.99 0.81
N ARG A 115 -19.72 5.12 1.48
CA ARG A 115 -19.20 3.90 2.11
C ARG A 115 -18.56 2.95 1.11
N LEU A 116 -19.15 2.81 -0.08
CA LEU A 116 -18.58 1.99 -1.14
C LEU A 116 -17.24 2.53 -1.64
N ILE A 117 -17.11 3.85 -1.83
CA ILE A 117 -15.86 4.50 -2.21
C ILE A 117 -14.78 4.27 -1.15
N LEU A 118 -15.09 4.43 0.14
CA LEU A 118 -14.16 4.14 1.24
C LEU A 118 -13.73 2.66 1.24
N THR A 119 -14.65 1.74 0.96
CA THR A 119 -14.32 0.31 0.79
C THR A 119 -13.35 0.11 -0.36
N HIS A 120 -13.54 0.76 -1.51
CA HIS A 120 -12.63 0.66 -2.65
C HIS A 120 -11.26 1.28 -2.38
N LEU A 121 -11.19 2.31 -1.55
CA LEU A 121 -9.91 2.86 -1.09
C LEU A 121 -9.17 1.89 -0.15
N ALA A 122 -9.90 1.15 0.71
CA ALA A 122 -9.34 0.22 1.67
C ALA A 122 -8.96 -1.15 1.09
N GLU A 123 -9.64 -1.59 0.02
CA GLU A 123 -9.54 -2.98 -0.49
C GLU A 123 -8.20 -3.33 -1.15
N ARG A 124 -7.34 -2.33 -1.40
CA ARG A 124 -6.06 -2.55 -2.06
C ARG A 124 -4.98 -1.57 -1.63
N THR A 125 -3.74 -1.98 -1.75
CA THR A 125 -2.59 -1.08 -1.70
C THR A 125 -2.53 -0.24 -2.97
N HIS A 126 -2.45 1.09 -2.82
CA HIS A 126 -2.31 2.01 -3.94
C HIS A 126 -0.83 2.18 -4.30
N PRO A 127 -0.45 1.96 -5.57
CA PRO A 127 0.92 2.23 -6.01
C PRO A 127 1.14 3.74 -6.15
N GLY A 128 2.32 4.20 -5.76
CA GLY A 128 2.80 5.54 -6.02
C GLY A 128 3.10 5.80 -7.50
N VAL A 129 3.68 6.94 -7.82
CA VAL A 129 3.90 7.39 -9.22
C VAL A 129 5.38 7.61 -9.55
N LEU A 130 6.29 7.46 -8.59
CA LEU A 130 7.74 7.55 -8.82
C LEU A 130 8.28 6.22 -9.33
N ILE A 131 8.18 5.17 -8.53
CA ILE A 131 8.65 3.81 -8.86
C ILE A 131 7.56 2.76 -8.71
N GLY A 132 6.33 3.17 -8.37
CA GLY A 132 5.21 2.27 -8.12
C GLY A 132 5.24 1.60 -6.74
N ALA A 133 6.07 2.09 -5.82
CA ALA A 133 6.11 1.60 -4.44
C ALA A 133 4.78 1.88 -3.71
N PRO A 134 4.45 1.10 -2.68
CA PRO A 134 3.21 1.29 -1.92
C PRO A 134 3.08 2.70 -1.35
N LEU A 135 1.92 3.33 -1.53
CA LEU A 135 1.58 4.62 -0.94
C LEU A 135 1.43 4.47 0.58
N THR A 136 1.97 5.43 1.33
CA THR A 136 1.88 5.48 2.80
C THR A 136 1.88 6.92 3.31
N ASP A 137 1.54 7.10 4.59
CA ASP A 137 1.57 8.40 5.28
C ASP A 137 0.78 9.47 4.54
N VAL A 138 -0.43 9.09 4.13
CA VAL A 138 -1.38 9.96 3.44
C VAL A 138 -2.78 9.82 4.03
N LYS A 139 -3.53 10.91 4.03
CA LYS A 139 -4.96 10.91 4.30
C LYS A 139 -5.71 11.12 3.00
N LEU A 140 -6.62 10.22 2.68
CA LEU A 140 -7.50 10.28 1.53
C LEU A 140 -8.92 10.62 2.03
N THR A 141 -9.36 11.83 1.74
CA THR A 141 -10.70 12.30 2.16
C THR A 141 -11.61 12.39 0.93
N LEU A 142 -12.73 11.68 0.97
CA LEU A 142 -13.79 11.87 -0.03
C LEU A 142 -14.41 13.23 0.17
N ALA A 143 -14.17 14.18 -0.73
CA ALA A 143 -14.66 15.54 -0.67
C ALA A 143 -15.99 15.72 -1.44
N ALA A 144 -16.14 15.07 -2.59
CA ALA A 144 -17.35 15.09 -3.40
C ALA A 144 -17.43 13.86 -4.31
N GLY A 145 -18.61 13.64 -4.85
CA GLY A 145 -18.83 12.61 -5.85
C GLY A 145 -20.16 12.80 -6.55
N ARG A 146 -20.34 12.13 -7.67
CA ARG A 146 -21.58 12.19 -8.43
C ARG A 146 -21.95 10.82 -8.98
N ALA A 147 -23.22 10.48 -8.80
CA ALA A 147 -23.88 9.32 -9.36
C ALA A 147 -24.98 9.75 -10.34
N HIS A 148 -25.29 8.88 -11.31
CA HIS A 148 -26.44 9.05 -12.17
C HIS A 148 -27.49 8.00 -11.84
N GLN A 149 -28.74 8.40 -11.61
CA GLN A 149 -29.81 7.50 -11.11
C GLN A 149 -30.03 6.21 -11.93
N LYS A 150 -29.76 6.27 -13.24
CA LYS A 150 -30.01 5.13 -14.16
C LYS A 150 -28.72 4.47 -14.69
N HIS A 151 -27.56 5.08 -14.44
CA HIS A 151 -26.31 4.68 -15.10
C HIS A 151 -25.15 4.47 -14.15
N THR A 152 -25.39 4.48 -12.84
CA THR A 152 -24.35 4.22 -11.86
C THR A 152 -24.51 2.84 -11.24
N GLU A 153 -23.47 2.03 -11.36
CA GLU A 153 -23.34 0.74 -10.70
C GLU A 153 -22.13 0.78 -9.74
N GLY A 154 -22.10 -0.18 -8.79
CA GLY A 154 -21.02 -0.20 -7.79
C GLY A 154 -19.61 -0.29 -8.39
N GLY A 155 -19.46 -1.05 -9.48
CA GLY A 155 -18.19 -1.18 -10.19
C GLY A 155 -17.67 0.12 -10.83
N ASP A 156 -18.57 1.07 -11.13
CA ASP A 156 -18.20 2.37 -11.71
C ASP A 156 -17.45 3.21 -10.68
N PHE A 157 -17.91 3.20 -9.44
CA PHE A 157 -17.20 3.88 -8.35
C PHE A 157 -15.84 3.26 -8.06
N ARG A 158 -15.66 1.95 -8.23
CA ARG A 158 -14.34 1.33 -8.12
C ARG A 158 -13.39 1.95 -9.14
N GLN A 159 -13.79 2.06 -10.39
CA GLN A 159 -12.98 2.64 -11.46
C GLN A 159 -12.70 4.13 -11.22
N ALA A 160 -13.73 4.90 -10.87
CA ALA A 160 -13.58 6.32 -10.58
C ALA A 160 -12.66 6.57 -9.38
N THR A 161 -12.79 5.80 -8.30
CA THR A 161 -11.95 5.91 -7.10
C THR A 161 -10.47 5.68 -7.42
N TYR A 162 -10.13 4.60 -8.14
CA TYR A 162 -8.74 4.33 -8.50
C TYR A 162 -8.15 5.38 -9.45
N ARG A 163 -8.97 5.93 -10.34
CA ARG A 163 -8.58 7.05 -11.19
C ARG A 163 -8.33 8.31 -10.39
N ALA A 164 -9.16 8.61 -9.39
CA ALA A 164 -9.00 9.77 -8.51
C ALA A 164 -7.68 9.71 -7.75
N VAL A 165 -7.35 8.58 -7.12
CA VAL A 165 -6.06 8.40 -6.44
C VAL A 165 -4.90 8.61 -7.41
N ARG A 166 -4.92 7.92 -8.56
CA ARG A 166 -3.84 8.00 -9.54
C ARG A 166 -3.69 9.41 -10.13
N GLN A 167 -4.78 10.09 -10.42
CA GLN A 167 -4.76 11.46 -10.95
C GLN A 167 -4.21 12.43 -9.90
N GLY A 168 -4.64 12.32 -8.64
CA GLY A 168 -4.12 13.15 -7.54
C GLY A 168 -2.61 12.96 -7.35
N LEU A 169 -2.11 11.71 -7.35
CA LEU A 169 -0.68 11.42 -7.24
C LEU A 169 0.12 11.98 -8.42
N ARG A 170 -0.40 11.90 -9.64
CA ARG A 170 0.23 12.53 -10.81
C ARG A 170 0.25 14.04 -10.73
N THR A 171 -0.80 14.64 -10.19
CA THR A 171 -0.84 16.09 -9.94
C THR A 171 0.18 16.49 -8.89
N ALA A 172 0.34 15.70 -7.82
CA ALA A 172 1.39 15.91 -6.82
C ALA A 172 2.79 15.81 -7.43
N ALA A 173 3.03 14.79 -8.26
CA ALA A 173 4.31 14.62 -8.94
C ALA A 173 4.66 15.77 -9.88
N ALA A 174 3.66 16.30 -10.63
CA ALA A 174 3.85 17.46 -11.50
C ALA A 174 4.19 18.75 -10.74
N LYS A 175 3.98 18.77 -9.42
CA LYS A 175 4.32 19.88 -8.51
C LYS A 175 5.54 19.58 -7.63
N ASP A 176 6.29 18.53 -7.93
CA ASP A 176 7.39 18.01 -7.09
C ASP A 176 6.99 17.74 -5.63
N ALA A 177 5.71 17.39 -5.43
CA ALA A 177 5.13 17.13 -4.12
C ALA A 177 4.95 15.64 -3.83
N VAL A 178 5.88 14.81 -4.27
CA VAL A 178 5.97 13.37 -3.98
C VAL A 178 7.34 13.04 -3.42
N GLN A 179 7.41 12.03 -2.57
CA GLN A 179 8.65 11.59 -1.93
C GLN A 179 8.74 10.08 -1.87
N LEU A 180 9.95 9.56 -2.19
CA LEU A 180 10.32 8.19 -1.95
C LEU A 180 10.79 8.02 -0.51
N LEU A 181 10.36 6.95 0.14
CA LEU A 181 10.72 6.60 1.51
C LEU A 181 11.42 5.26 1.53
N GLU A 182 12.51 5.16 2.28
CA GLU A 182 13.18 3.92 2.60
C GLU A 182 12.93 3.54 4.06
N PRO A 183 12.99 2.25 4.43
CA PRO A 183 12.82 1.81 5.82
C PRO A 183 14.04 2.20 6.66
N TRP A 184 13.78 2.74 7.86
CA TRP A 184 14.76 2.98 8.90
C TRP A 184 14.29 2.34 10.18
N TYR A 185 15.22 1.79 10.95
CA TYR A 185 14.94 1.12 12.21
C TYR A 185 15.65 1.83 13.36
N ASP A 186 14.94 2.05 14.46
CA ASP A 186 15.54 2.39 15.75
C ASP A 186 15.90 1.09 16.47
N PHE A 187 17.07 1.02 17.08
CA PHE A 187 17.47 -0.12 17.88
C PHE A 187 18.06 0.32 19.22
N THR A 188 17.88 -0.49 20.25
CA THR A 188 18.52 -0.33 21.54
C THR A 188 19.48 -1.49 21.77
N LEU A 189 20.74 -1.18 22.07
CA LEU A 189 21.77 -2.17 22.40
C LEU A 189 22.07 -2.14 23.89
N GLU A 190 21.77 -3.23 24.58
CA GLU A 190 22.15 -3.43 25.96
C GLU A 190 23.38 -4.33 26.03
N LEU A 191 24.44 -3.85 26.64
CA LEU A 191 25.70 -4.59 26.81
C LEU A 191 25.89 -4.94 28.30
N PRO A 192 26.36 -6.17 28.63
CA PRO A 192 26.78 -6.49 29.97
C PRO A 192 27.98 -5.62 30.36
N ALA A 193 28.00 -5.16 31.62
CA ALA A 193 29.05 -4.35 32.18
C ALA A 193 30.35 -5.14 32.37
#